data_1de01f9f425c58ec0f0589dc26f3c25b
#
_entry.id   1de01f9f425c58ec0f0589dc26f3c25b
#
_cell.length_a   1.000
_cell.length_b   1.000
_cell.length_c   1.000
_cell.angle_alpha   90.00
_cell.angle_beta   90.00
_cell.angle_gamma   90.00
#
_symmetry.space_group_name_H-M   'P 1'
#
loop_
_entity.id
_entity.type
_entity.pdbx_description
1 polymer ?
#
loop_
_entity_poly.entity_id
_entity_poly.type
_entity_poly.pdbx_seq_one_letter_code
_entity_poly.pdbx_strand_id
1 'polypeptide(L)'
;KFSSLIAAVFNDKSGTGVELPWTITDRSHKDQPGLIQFIIELLEVANNRLTATTLESILANQALQDQQNITHDEINSINNHLQLAGFRWGLDKKERGGDAKHSLDWCLDRWILGLVLPSIPGLSPNEVAPYSEGIKLNDLKKWWALLSRLSKQIKILRVSHTCEEWIDLLKVILEDHFKE
;
A
#
# COMPACT_ATOMS: atom_id res chain seq x y z
N LYS A 1 11.79 -17.08 15.98
CA LYS A 1 13.21 -17.20 15.56
C LYS A 1 13.65 -18.64 15.22
N PHE A 2 12.96 -19.70 15.67
CA PHE A 2 13.37 -21.10 15.45
C PHE A 2 12.56 -21.82 14.35
N SER A 3 11.50 -21.21 13.80
CA SER A 3 10.61 -21.87 12.82
C SER A 3 11.33 -22.29 11.52
N SER A 4 12.27 -21.48 11.05
CA SER A 4 13.09 -21.82 9.88
C SER A 4 14.05 -22.99 10.13
N LEU A 5 14.59 -23.09 11.33
CA LEU A 5 15.46 -24.20 11.74
C LEU A 5 14.66 -25.49 11.88
N ILE A 6 13.47 -25.45 12.47
CA ILE A 6 12.55 -26.58 12.59
C ILE A 6 12.16 -27.07 11.16
N ALA A 7 11.80 -26.14 10.28
CA ALA A 7 11.50 -26.50 8.91
C ALA A 7 12.69 -27.15 8.17
N ALA A 8 13.90 -26.64 8.37
CA ALA A 8 15.09 -27.21 7.77
C ALA A 8 15.37 -28.64 8.26
N VAL A 9 15.22 -28.88 9.57
CA VAL A 9 15.48 -30.22 10.16
C VAL A 9 14.42 -31.24 9.77
N PHE A 10 13.14 -30.87 9.77
CA PHE A 10 12.04 -31.81 9.48
C PHE A 10 11.79 -32.02 7.98
N ASN A 11 12.27 -31.12 7.11
CA ASN A 11 12.22 -31.32 5.65
C ASN A 11 13.47 -32.05 5.11
N ASP A 12 14.49 -32.26 5.93
CA ASP A 12 15.70 -32.96 5.52
C ASP A 12 15.44 -34.47 5.43
N LYS A 13 15.33 -34.98 4.20
CA LYS A 13 15.09 -36.40 3.89
C LYS A 13 16.41 -37.23 3.83
N SER A 14 17.56 -36.62 4.10
CA SER A 14 18.87 -37.23 3.84
C SER A 14 19.25 -38.40 4.76
N GLY A 15 18.56 -38.59 5.89
CA GLY A 15 18.97 -39.60 6.90
C GLY A 15 18.15 -40.88 6.94
N THR A 16 16.84 -40.83 6.75
CA THR A 16 15.97 -42.01 7.00
C THR A 16 14.96 -42.30 5.89
N GLY A 17 14.78 -41.44 4.90
CA GLY A 17 13.78 -41.61 3.85
C GLY A 17 12.32 -41.52 4.35
N VAL A 18 12.08 -41.28 5.63
CA VAL A 18 10.74 -41.23 6.23
C VAL A 18 10.29 -39.76 6.31
N GLU A 19 9.16 -39.47 5.70
CA GLU A 19 8.51 -38.16 5.76
C GLU A 19 7.63 -38.09 7.04
N LEU A 20 8.07 -37.31 8.01
CA LEU A 20 7.28 -37.08 9.22
C LEU A 20 6.34 -35.90 8.97
N PRO A 21 5.01 -36.08 9.06
CA PRO A 21 4.09 -34.94 8.98
C PRO A 21 4.28 -34.06 10.21
N TRP A 22 4.61 -32.78 9.98
CA TRP A 22 4.77 -31.81 11.05
C TRP A 22 4.08 -30.49 10.68
N THR A 23 3.58 -29.80 11.68
CA THR A 23 2.97 -28.49 11.55
C THR A 23 3.42 -27.59 12.70
N ILE A 24 3.78 -26.36 12.39
CA ILE A 24 4.03 -25.34 13.42
C ILE A 24 2.70 -24.64 13.68
N THR A 25 2.11 -24.90 14.84
CA THR A 25 0.82 -24.31 15.24
C THR A 25 0.94 -22.90 15.80
N ASP A 26 2.12 -22.51 16.24
CA ASP A 26 2.40 -21.19 16.83
C ASP A 26 3.08 -20.24 15.82
N ARG A 27 2.52 -20.13 14.63
CA ARG A 27 2.89 -19.05 13.70
C ARG A 27 2.03 -17.83 14.01
N SER A 28 2.69 -16.73 14.36
CA SER A 28 2.02 -15.44 14.40
C SER A 28 1.38 -15.16 13.04
N HIS A 29 0.10 -14.85 13.01
CA HIS A 29 -0.57 -14.42 11.79
C HIS A 29 0.07 -13.16 11.17
N LYS A 30 0.89 -12.43 11.95
CA LYS A 30 1.71 -11.31 11.46
C LYS A 30 2.75 -11.70 10.41
N ASP A 31 3.18 -12.97 10.42
CA ASP A 31 4.24 -13.46 9.51
C ASP A 31 3.66 -14.16 8.27
N GLN A 32 2.33 -14.22 8.15
CA GLN A 32 1.67 -14.78 6.97
C GLN A 32 1.25 -13.65 6.04
N PRO A 33 1.81 -13.59 4.81
CA PRO A 33 1.34 -12.64 3.81
C PRO A 33 -0.14 -12.93 3.51
N GLY A 34 -1.01 -11.95 3.73
CA GLY A 34 -2.43 -12.13 3.50
C GLY A 34 -3.27 -10.97 4.03
N LEU A 35 -4.58 -11.19 4.06
CA LEU A 35 -5.62 -10.25 4.47
C LEU A 35 -5.36 -9.63 5.86
N ILE A 36 -5.01 -10.47 6.84
CA ILE A 36 -4.79 -10.01 8.22
C ILE A 36 -3.58 -9.08 8.28
N GLN A 37 -2.51 -9.41 7.58
CA GLN A 37 -1.32 -8.56 7.50
C GLN A 37 -1.64 -7.21 6.88
N PHE A 38 -2.41 -7.19 5.79
CA PHE A 38 -2.85 -5.95 5.15
C PHE A 38 -3.62 -5.04 6.13
N ILE A 39 -4.58 -5.60 6.88
CA ILE A 39 -5.35 -4.82 7.88
C ILE A 39 -4.44 -4.29 8.98
N ILE A 40 -3.51 -5.11 9.50
CA ILE A 40 -2.57 -4.68 10.54
C ILE A 40 -1.71 -3.51 10.02
N GLU A 41 -1.17 -3.60 8.81
CA GLU A 41 -0.37 -2.55 8.20
C GLU A 41 -1.16 -1.26 7.99
N LEU A 42 -2.43 -1.35 7.54
CA LEU A 42 -3.31 -0.18 7.45
C LEU A 42 -3.55 0.49 8.80
N LEU A 43 -3.80 -0.30 9.85
CA LEU A 43 -4.01 0.21 11.20
C LEU A 43 -2.72 0.83 11.77
N GLU A 44 -1.57 0.23 11.52
CA GLU A 44 -0.27 0.79 11.91
C GLU A 44 -0.01 2.14 11.23
N VAL A 45 -0.31 2.26 9.93
CA VAL A 45 -0.20 3.53 9.19
C VAL A 45 -1.25 4.54 9.65
N ALA A 46 -2.47 4.10 10.00
CA ALA A 46 -3.48 4.99 10.55
C ALA A 46 -3.05 5.61 11.89
N ASN A 47 -2.36 4.85 12.73
CA ASN A 47 -1.83 5.33 14.02
C ASN A 47 -0.51 6.11 13.90
N ASN A 48 0.19 5.97 12.77
CA ASN A 48 1.48 6.62 12.52
C ASN A 48 1.40 7.52 11.28
N ARG A 49 2.56 8.07 10.85
CA ARG A 49 2.64 8.79 9.57
C ARG A 49 2.75 7.79 8.42
N LEU A 50 2.13 8.14 7.29
CA LEU A 50 2.43 7.45 6.04
C LEU A 50 3.83 7.84 5.55
N THR A 51 4.72 6.85 5.43
CA THR A 51 6.05 7.01 4.81
C THR A 51 6.11 6.26 3.49
N ALA A 52 7.13 6.54 2.68
CA ALA A 52 7.33 5.79 1.43
C ALA A 52 7.54 4.29 1.69
N THR A 53 8.28 3.94 2.74
CA THR A 53 8.54 2.54 3.12
C THR A 53 7.28 1.82 3.61
N THR A 54 6.42 2.48 4.39
CA THR A 54 5.15 1.89 4.84
C THR A 54 4.15 1.73 3.69
N LEU A 55 4.12 2.66 2.74
CA LEU A 55 3.30 2.53 1.53
C LEU A 55 3.79 1.37 0.67
N GLU A 56 5.11 1.25 0.48
CA GLU A 56 5.72 0.14 -0.24
C GLU A 56 5.40 -1.22 0.40
N SER A 57 5.45 -1.32 1.74
CA SER A 57 5.07 -2.53 2.48
C SER A 57 3.61 -2.93 2.21
N ILE A 58 2.67 -1.98 2.26
CA ILE A 58 1.26 -2.23 1.96
C ILE A 58 1.09 -2.72 0.52
N LEU A 59 1.74 -2.07 -0.45
CA LEU A 59 1.65 -2.45 -1.87
C LEU A 59 2.34 -3.81 -2.15
N ALA A 60 3.34 -4.18 -1.36
CA ALA A 60 4.03 -5.47 -1.47
C ALA A 60 3.21 -6.65 -0.92
N ASN A 61 2.06 -6.40 -0.28
CA ASN A 61 1.19 -7.46 0.21
C ASN A 61 0.67 -8.33 -0.94
N GLN A 62 1.00 -9.63 -0.91
CA GLN A 62 0.69 -10.56 -2.00
C GLN A 62 -0.81 -10.67 -2.25
N ALA A 63 -1.64 -10.72 -1.21
CA ALA A 63 -3.09 -10.83 -1.37
C ALA A 63 -3.68 -9.58 -2.05
N LEU A 64 -3.14 -8.40 -1.74
CA LEU A 64 -3.53 -7.15 -2.42
C LEU A 64 -3.11 -7.17 -3.91
N GLN A 65 -1.88 -7.64 -4.19
CA GLN A 65 -1.37 -7.74 -5.57
C GLN A 65 -2.23 -8.66 -6.41
N ASP A 66 -2.50 -9.86 -5.91
CA ASP A 66 -3.29 -10.87 -6.61
C ASP A 66 -4.71 -10.34 -6.91
N GLN A 67 -5.35 -9.74 -5.93
CA GLN A 67 -6.72 -9.25 -6.07
C GLN A 67 -6.83 -8.00 -6.97
N GLN A 68 -5.87 -7.09 -6.89
CA GLN A 68 -5.84 -5.91 -7.74
C GLN A 68 -5.19 -6.18 -9.10
N ASN A 69 -4.75 -7.41 -9.34
CA ASN A 69 -4.04 -7.85 -10.54
C ASN A 69 -2.85 -6.91 -10.86
N ILE A 70 -2.04 -6.63 -9.83
CA ILE A 70 -0.86 -5.78 -9.90
C ILE A 70 0.39 -6.64 -9.78
N THR A 71 1.29 -6.54 -10.74
CA THR A 71 2.54 -7.28 -10.73
C THR A 71 3.59 -6.59 -9.84
N HIS A 72 4.59 -7.34 -9.43
CA HIS A 72 5.73 -6.78 -8.68
C HIS A 72 6.46 -5.66 -9.45
N ASP A 73 6.57 -5.79 -10.77
CA ASP A 73 7.18 -4.76 -11.64
C ASP A 73 6.33 -3.49 -11.68
N GLU A 74 5.00 -3.61 -11.67
CA GLU A 74 4.10 -2.45 -11.57
C GLU A 74 4.27 -1.74 -10.22
N ILE A 75 4.45 -2.47 -9.10
CA ILE A 75 4.71 -1.86 -7.79
C ILE A 75 6.03 -1.09 -7.79
N ASN A 76 7.09 -1.67 -8.34
CA ASN A 76 8.35 -0.97 -8.50
C ASN A 76 8.18 0.31 -9.34
N SER A 77 7.36 0.24 -10.39
CA SER A 77 7.03 1.39 -11.23
C SER A 77 6.24 2.45 -10.45
N ILE A 78 5.22 2.05 -9.67
CA ILE A 78 4.46 2.97 -8.79
C ILE A 78 5.41 3.70 -7.84
N ASN A 79 6.27 2.97 -7.14
CA ASN A 79 7.21 3.53 -6.17
C ASN A 79 8.19 4.51 -6.84
N ASN A 80 8.71 4.15 -8.00
CA ASN A 80 9.59 5.02 -8.78
C ASN A 80 8.88 6.32 -9.21
N HIS A 81 7.68 6.21 -9.77
CA HIS A 81 6.89 7.38 -10.18
C HIS A 81 6.46 8.26 -9.01
N LEU A 82 6.17 7.68 -7.83
CA LEU A 82 5.90 8.45 -6.61
C LEU A 82 7.16 9.21 -6.14
N GLN A 83 8.32 8.58 -6.15
CA GLN A 83 9.58 9.23 -5.79
C GLN A 83 9.92 10.37 -6.74
N LEU A 84 9.80 10.16 -8.05
CA LEU A 84 10.05 11.17 -9.09
C LEU A 84 9.01 12.30 -9.03
N ALA A 85 7.74 11.99 -8.70
CA ALA A 85 6.73 12.99 -8.40
C ALA A 85 7.02 13.76 -7.11
N GLY A 86 7.95 13.30 -6.29
CA GLY A 86 8.42 13.98 -5.09
C GLY A 86 7.75 13.53 -3.80
N PHE A 87 7.09 12.37 -3.77
CA PHE A 87 6.55 11.81 -2.53
C PHE A 87 7.65 11.58 -1.50
N ARG A 88 7.38 11.97 -0.25
CA ARG A 88 8.28 11.75 0.88
C ARG A 88 7.56 11.09 2.05
N TRP A 89 6.52 11.73 2.57
CA TRP A 89 5.71 11.24 3.67
C TRP A 89 4.41 12.03 3.78
N GLY A 90 3.44 11.46 4.48
CA GLY A 90 2.15 12.08 4.77
C GLY A 90 1.11 11.85 3.70
N LEU A 91 -0.14 11.75 4.11
CA LEU A 91 -1.27 11.59 3.20
C LEU A 91 -1.62 12.90 2.51
N ASP A 92 -1.71 13.99 3.28
CA ASP A 92 -2.25 15.25 2.82
C ASP A 92 -1.62 16.47 3.54
N LYS A 93 -2.14 17.65 3.22
CA LYS A 93 -1.77 18.92 3.83
C LYS A 93 -1.94 18.93 5.35
N LYS A 94 -2.99 18.27 5.87
CA LYS A 94 -3.30 18.26 7.31
C LYS A 94 -2.23 17.50 8.09
N GLU A 95 -1.85 16.32 7.60
CA GLU A 95 -0.80 15.51 8.23
C GLU A 95 0.58 16.20 8.21
N ARG A 96 0.83 17.02 7.20
CA ARG A 96 2.09 17.76 7.03
C ARG A 96 2.14 19.14 7.69
N GLY A 97 1.16 19.46 8.53
CA GLY A 97 1.17 20.71 9.28
C GLY A 97 0.88 21.96 8.45
N GLY A 98 0.18 21.82 7.33
CA GLY A 98 -0.27 22.94 6.49
C GLY A 98 0.37 23.04 5.12
N ASP A 99 1.46 22.29 4.83
CA ASP A 99 2.08 22.21 3.51
C ASP A 99 1.68 20.89 2.81
N ALA A 100 1.02 20.99 1.68
CA ALA A 100 0.65 19.81 0.88
C ALA A 100 1.81 19.16 0.13
N LYS A 101 2.90 19.90 -0.13
CA LYS A 101 4.03 19.43 -0.94
C LYS A 101 4.60 18.14 -0.37
N HIS A 102 4.93 17.21 -1.25
CA HIS A 102 5.50 15.91 -0.92
C HIS A 102 4.59 14.93 -0.18
N SER A 103 3.29 15.24 -0.02
CA SER A 103 2.29 14.28 0.45
C SER A 103 1.83 13.35 -0.68
N LEU A 104 1.14 12.27 -0.32
CA LEU A 104 0.58 11.33 -1.29
C LEU A 104 -0.46 12.02 -2.18
N ASP A 105 -1.43 12.71 -1.60
CA ASP A 105 -2.48 13.42 -2.36
C ASP A 105 -1.88 14.43 -3.33
N TRP A 106 -0.88 15.20 -2.89
CA TRP A 106 -0.19 16.15 -3.76
C TRP A 106 0.52 15.47 -4.95
N CYS A 107 1.10 14.29 -4.75
CA CYS A 107 1.72 13.53 -5.84
C CYS A 107 0.67 12.98 -6.82
N LEU A 108 -0.47 12.52 -6.30
CA LEU A 108 -1.58 12.06 -7.13
C LEU A 108 -2.18 13.21 -7.97
N ASP A 109 -2.30 14.39 -7.40
CA ASP A 109 -2.71 15.60 -8.14
C ASP A 109 -1.71 15.93 -9.26
N ARG A 110 -0.41 15.84 -9.00
CA ARG A 110 0.63 16.02 -10.02
C ARG A 110 0.54 15.04 -11.17
N TRP A 111 0.21 13.77 -10.87
CA TRP A 111 0.01 12.76 -11.92
C TRP A 111 -1.16 13.10 -12.83
N ILE A 112 -2.31 13.51 -12.25
CA ILE A 112 -3.48 13.93 -13.03
C ILE A 112 -3.20 15.19 -13.82
N LEU A 113 -2.56 16.19 -13.21
CA LEU A 113 -2.20 17.43 -13.91
C LEU A 113 -1.24 17.18 -15.08
N GLY A 114 -0.31 16.25 -14.93
CA GLY A 114 0.60 15.86 -16.01
C GLY A 114 -0.08 15.23 -17.21
N LEU A 115 -1.27 14.63 -17.01
CA LEU A 115 -2.10 14.09 -18.07
C LEU A 115 -2.91 15.17 -18.81
N VAL A 116 -3.38 16.18 -18.08
CA VAL A 116 -4.36 17.17 -18.56
C VAL A 116 -3.68 18.44 -19.07
N LEU A 117 -2.60 18.85 -18.42
CA LEU A 117 -1.92 20.09 -18.76
C LEU A 117 -0.74 19.83 -19.71
N PRO A 118 -0.61 20.61 -20.77
CA PRO A 118 0.60 20.62 -21.59
C PRO A 118 1.80 21.05 -20.70
N SER A 119 2.99 20.57 -21.03
CA SER A 119 4.25 20.88 -20.32
C SER A 119 4.67 22.35 -20.50
N ILE A 120 3.80 23.28 -20.15
CA ILE A 120 4.07 24.73 -20.21
C ILE A 120 4.52 25.18 -18.83
N PRO A 121 5.74 25.70 -18.66
CA PRO A 121 6.19 26.25 -17.39
C PRO A 121 5.29 27.40 -16.92
N GLY A 122 4.76 27.35 -15.73
CA GLY A 122 4.21 28.50 -15.03
C GLY A 122 2.71 28.57 -14.77
N LEU A 123 1.92 27.60 -15.22
CA LEU A 123 0.46 27.62 -15.02
C LEU A 123 -0.05 26.31 -14.41
N SER A 124 0.15 26.12 -13.12
CA SER A 124 -0.53 25.04 -12.42
C SER A 124 -1.51 25.60 -11.40
N PRO A 125 -2.75 25.06 -11.33
CA PRO A 125 -3.69 25.37 -10.27
C PRO A 125 -3.07 25.06 -8.91
N ASN A 126 -3.24 25.95 -7.94
CA ASN A 126 -2.77 25.76 -6.55
C ASN A 126 -1.25 25.54 -6.40
N GLU A 127 -0.43 26.07 -7.30
CA GLU A 127 1.04 25.93 -7.26
C GLU A 127 1.53 24.47 -7.36
N VAL A 128 0.72 23.56 -7.89
CA VAL A 128 1.08 22.17 -8.11
C VAL A 128 1.65 21.99 -9.51
N ALA A 129 2.95 21.77 -9.65
CA ALA A 129 3.58 21.51 -10.93
C ALA A 129 3.16 20.15 -11.49
N PRO A 130 2.74 20.06 -12.79
CA PRO A 130 2.40 18.79 -13.40
C PRO A 130 3.59 17.83 -13.40
N TYR A 131 3.32 16.53 -13.27
CA TYR A 131 4.31 15.48 -13.43
C TYR A 131 4.30 15.01 -14.89
N SER A 132 5.37 15.29 -15.62
CA SER A 132 5.44 15.12 -17.08
C SER A 132 6.10 13.81 -17.53
N GLU A 133 6.60 12.98 -16.63
CA GLU A 133 7.17 11.69 -17.00
C GLU A 133 6.06 10.67 -17.30
N GLY A 134 6.03 10.22 -18.56
CA GLY A 134 4.90 9.52 -19.17
C GLY A 134 4.46 8.23 -18.48
N ILE A 135 3.49 8.33 -17.59
CA ILE A 135 2.72 7.17 -17.12
C ILE A 135 1.67 6.88 -18.22
N LYS A 136 1.56 5.62 -18.63
CA LYS A 136 0.51 5.21 -19.58
C LYS A 136 -0.85 5.41 -18.92
N LEU A 137 -1.83 5.88 -19.69
CA LEU A 137 -3.16 6.23 -19.19
C LEU A 137 -3.85 5.07 -18.43
N ASN A 138 -3.72 3.85 -18.91
CA ASN A 138 -4.32 2.68 -18.27
C ASN A 138 -3.67 2.38 -16.91
N ASP A 139 -2.35 2.49 -16.83
CA ASP A 139 -1.59 2.26 -15.59
C ASP A 139 -1.90 3.37 -14.59
N LEU A 140 -1.92 4.63 -15.05
CA LEU A 140 -2.29 5.77 -14.22
C LEU A 140 -3.68 5.61 -13.61
N LYS A 141 -4.67 5.20 -14.40
CA LYS A 141 -6.05 4.99 -13.92
C LYS A 141 -6.09 3.95 -12.81
N LYS A 142 -5.41 2.81 -13.01
CA LYS A 142 -5.35 1.70 -12.06
C LYS A 142 -4.64 2.12 -10.76
N TRP A 143 -3.45 2.69 -10.89
CA TRP A 143 -2.60 3.08 -9.76
C TRP A 143 -3.22 4.23 -8.96
N TRP A 144 -3.75 5.24 -9.66
CA TRP A 144 -4.43 6.36 -9.00
C TRP A 144 -5.68 5.89 -8.23
N ALA A 145 -6.48 5.00 -8.81
CA ALA A 145 -7.66 4.44 -8.13
C ALA A 145 -7.28 3.69 -6.85
N LEU A 146 -6.23 2.84 -6.90
CA LEU A 146 -5.75 2.12 -5.74
C LEU A 146 -5.22 3.07 -4.66
N LEU A 147 -4.29 3.98 -5.00
CA LEU A 147 -3.65 4.87 -4.05
C LEU A 147 -4.62 5.88 -3.43
N SER A 148 -5.56 6.42 -4.20
CA SER A 148 -6.59 7.32 -3.68
C SER A 148 -7.58 6.60 -2.77
N ARG A 149 -7.90 5.33 -3.03
CA ARG A 149 -8.71 4.49 -2.15
C ARG A 149 -7.99 4.25 -0.82
N LEU A 150 -6.72 3.82 -0.87
CA LEU A 150 -5.89 3.66 0.32
C LEU A 150 -5.80 4.95 1.13
N SER A 151 -5.54 6.09 0.49
CA SER A 151 -5.49 7.39 1.15
C SER A 151 -6.79 7.71 1.90
N LYS A 152 -7.94 7.52 1.26
CA LYS A 152 -9.25 7.74 1.88
C LYS A 152 -9.49 6.83 3.08
N GLN A 153 -9.18 5.55 2.94
CA GLN A 153 -9.38 4.57 4.02
C GLN A 153 -8.50 4.85 5.22
N ILE A 154 -7.23 5.16 5.02
CA ILE A 154 -6.33 5.55 6.11
C ILE A 154 -6.85 6.81 6.82
N LYS A 155 -7.39 7.81 6.09
CA LYS A 155 -7.99 9.00 6.70
C LYS A 155 -9.20 8.66 7.57
N ILE A 156 -10.06 7.76 7.13
CA ILE A 156 -11.23 7.32 7.90
C ILE A 156 -10.78 6.54 9.15
N LEU A 157 -9.80 5.64 9.03
CA LEU A 157 -9.25 4.88 10.15
C LEU A 157 -8.62 5.74 11.26
N ARG A 158 -8.26 6.99 10.96
CA ARG A 158 -7.72 7.96 11.94
C ARG A 158 -8.76 8.66 12.79
N VAL A 159 -10.01 8.52 12.46
CA VAL A 159 -11.12 9.11 13.22
C VAL A 159 -11.56 8.13 14.31
N SER A 160 -12.04 8.64 15.42
CA SER A 160 -12.61 7.80 16.48
C SER A 160 -13.94 7.21 16.03
N HIS A 161 -14.10 5.90 16.20
CA HIS A 161 -15.28 5.13 15.84
C HIS A 161 -15.79 4.31 17.03
N THR A 162 -17.06 4.01 17.05
CA THR A 162 -17.66 3.01 17.95
C THR A 162 -17.26 1.60 17.52
N CYS A 163 -17.45 0.61 18.39
CA CYS A 163 -17.14 -0.79 18.03
C CYS A 163 -17.95 -1.30 16.82
N GLU A 164 -19.20 -0.87 16.69
CA GLU A 164 -20.05 -1.23 15.55
C GLU A 164 -19.53 -0.60 14.26
N GLU A 165 -19.21 0.70 14.27
CA GLU A 165 -18.63 1.39 13.13
C GLU A 165 -17.29 0.78 12.70
N TRP A 166 -16.46 0.32 13.65
CA TRP A 166 -15.21 -0.38 13.34
C TRP A 166 -15.45 -1.67 12.56
N ILE A 167 -16.45 -2.46 12.96
CA ILE A 167 -16.81 -3.71 12.27
C ILE A 167 -17.22 -3.43 10.83
N ASP A 168 -18.09 -2.45 10.63
CA ASP A 168 -18.58 -2.10 9.29
C ASP A 168 -17.48 -1.50 8.43
N LEU A 169 -16.64 -0.64 9.00
CA LEU A 169 -15.49 -0.06 8.30
C LEU A 169 -14.50 -1.12 7.83
N LEU A 170 -14.13 -2.06 8.69
CA LEU A 170 -13.23 -3.15 8.31
C LEU A 170 -13.83 -4.06 7.24
N LYS A 171 -15.14 -4.34 7.30
CA LYS A 171 -15.84 -5.07 6.23
C LYS A 171 -15.76 -4.34 4.90
N VAL A 172 -16.06 -3.04 4.89
CA VAL A 172 -15.98 -2.21 3.67
C VAL A 172 -14.56 -2.19 3.10
N ILE A 173 -13.55 -2.04 3.95
CA ILE A 173 -12.14 -2.08 3.50
C ILE A 173 -11.81 -3.43 2.86
N LEU A 174 -12.23 -4.53 3.47
CA LEU A 174 -12.01 -5.86 2.94
C LEU A 174 -12.74 -6.07 1.61
N GLU A 175 -14.00 -5.64 1.52
CA GLU A 175 -14.79 -5.73 0.28
C GLU A 175 -14.18 -4.88 -0.84
N ASP A 176 -13.70 -3.68 -0.55
CA ASP A 176 -13.11 -2.77 -1.53
C ASP A 176 -11.81 -3.30 -2.17
N HIS A 177 -11.04 -4.06 -1.40
CA HIS A 177 -9.73 -4.55 -1.86
C HIS A 177 -9.72 -6.03 -2.24
N PHE A 178 -10.64 -6.84 -1.69
CA PHE A 178 -10.58 -8.30 -1.76
C PHE A 178 -11.92 -8.95 -2.20
N LYS A 179 -12.84 -8.18 -2.78
CA LYS A 179 -14.09 -8.74 -3.31
C LYS A 179 -13.80 -9.46 -4.63
N GLU A 180 -14.29 -10.70 -4.74
CA GLU A 180 -14.34 -11.47 -5.98
C GLU A 180 -15.26 -10.83 -7.03
#